data_501a2ffe0bd29de414c3bd27107564a4
#
_entry.id   501a2ffe0bd29de414c3bd27107564a4
#
_cell.length_a   1.000
_cell.length_b   1.000
_cell.length_c   1.000
_cell.angle_alpha   90.00
_cell.angle_beta   90.00
_cell.angle_gamma   90.00
#
_symmetry.space_group_name_H-M   'P 1'
#
loop_
_entity.id
_entity.type
_entity.pdbx_description
1 polymer ?
#
loop_
_entity_poly.entity_id
_entity_poly.type
_entity_poly.pdbx_seq_one_letter_code
_entity_poly.pdbx_strand_id
1 'polypeptide(L)'
;CGGVDLFPISVELTYGLERIGAFLQDVESIYDIVWARDPETGRATTYGDVRLADELQFSVYNFEAAEVEKAWEHFRLYEAECHGLLERYAALTKDKAEGDGIAREKSRFPVLSAYDLCLKCSHLFNILDARGAISVTERVGVIARVRALAVGIAKAWVDQQKSEATAVGEKSDEEEPVREKKAKKEKLSPVAS
;
A
#
# COMPACT_ATOMS: atom_id res chain seq x y z
N CYS A 1 3.08 -17.07 1.45
CA CYS A 1 3.51 -15.99 0.58
C CYS A 1 4.96 -15.62 0.92
N GLY A 2 5.87 -15.61 -0.09
CA GLY A 2 7.28 -15.34 0.17
C GLY A 2 7.98 -16.31 1.13
N GLY A 3 7.50 -17.56 1.23
CA GLY A 3 8.00 -18.58 2.16
C GLY A 3 7.44 -18.49 3.57
N VAL A 4 6.42 -17.64 3.79
CA VAL A 4 5.73 -17.47 5.08
C VAL A 4 4.29 -17.92 4.96
N ASP A 5 3.81 -18.72 5.91
CA ASP A 5 2.40 -19.07 6.02
C ASP A 5 1.61 -17.87 6.56
N LEU A 6 0.52 -17.54 5.88
CA LEU A 6 -0.32 -16.40 6.24
C LEU A 6 -1.38 -16.82 7.26
N PHE A 7 -1.49 -16.06 8.36
CA PHE A 7 -2.56 -16.23 9.31
C PHE A 7 -3.11 -14.86 9.77
N PRO A 8 -4.40 -14.60 9.62
CA PRO A 8 -5.41 -15.47 8.98
C PRO A 8 -5.17 -15.61 7.47
N ILE A 9 -5.68 -16.70 6.89
CA ILE A 9 -5.68 -16.89 5.44
C ILE A 9 -6.62 -15.84 4.84
N SER A 10 -6.05 -14.95 4.00
CA SER A 10 -6.82 -13.91 3.35
C SER A 10 -7.25 -14.34 1.94
N VAL A 11 -8.46 -14.02 1.56
CA VAL A 11 -9.01 -14.24 0.21
C VAL A 11 -9.45 -12.90 -0.34
N GLU A 12 -9.05 -12.62 -1.57
CA GLU A 12 -9.50 -11.46 -2.34
C GLU A 12 -10.30 -11.92 -3.55
N LEU A 13 -11.46 -11.30 -3.74
CA LEU A 13 -12.29 -11.47 -4.93
C LEU A 13 -12.34 -10.14 -5.67
N THR A 14 -11.52 -10.00 -6.70
CA THR A 14 -11.43 -8.77 -7.49
C THR A 14 -12.15 -8.94 -8.82
N TYR A 15 -13.36 -8.41 -8.89
CA TYR A 15 -14.14 -8.38 -10.13
C TYR A 15 -13.80 -7.09 -10.90
N GLY A 16 -13.47 -7.22 -12.20
CA GLY A 16 -13.35 -6.06 -13.08
C GLY A 16 -14.74 -5.45 -13.35
N LEU A 17 -14.94 -4.21 -12.96
CA LEU A 17 -16.23 -3.52 -13.18
C LEU A 17 -16.54 -3.40 -14.67
N GLU A 18 -15.53 -3.24 -15.52
CA GLU A 18 -15.66 -3.17 -16.96
C GLU A 18 -16.25 -4.46 -17.53
N ARG A 19 -15.79 -5.63 -17.05
CA ARG A 19 -16.37 -6.94 -17.50
C ARG A 19 -17.82 -7.08 -17.05
N ILE A 20 -18.13 -6.70 -15.82
CA ILE A 20 -19.51 -6.75 -15.30
C ILE A 20 -20.37 -5.78 -16.10
N GLY A 21 -19.88 -4.57 -16.36
CA GLY A 21 -20.58 -3.55 -17.13
C GLY A 21 -20.86 -4.00 -18.57
N ALA A 22 -19.87 -4.58 -19.26
CA ALA A 22 -20.00 -5.11 -20.60
C ALA A 22 -21.06 -6.22 -20.66
N PHE A 23 -21.01 -7.15 -19.70
CA PHE A 23 -22.00 -8.25 -19.60
C PHE A 23 -23.42 -7.73 -19.34
N LEU A 24 -23.60 -6.81 -18.39
CA LEU A 24 -24.91 -6.27 -18.04
C LEU A 24 -25.50 -5.37 -19.14
N GLN A 25 -24.67 -4.73 -19.94
CA GLN A 25 -25.11 -3.88 -21.04
C GLN A 25 -25.13 -4.59 -22.41
N ASP A 26 -24.75 -5.88 -22.41
CA ASP A 26 -24.68 -6.70 -23.64
C ASP A 26 -23.86 -6.05 -24.76
N VAL A 27 -22.66 -5.56 -24.42
CA VAL A 27 -21.72 -4.96 -25.36
C VAL A 27 -20.46 -5.82 -25.50
N GLU A 28 -19.91 -5.90 -26.72
CA GLU A 28 -18.71 -6.70 -26.99
C GLU A 28 -17.43 -6.01 -26.56
N SER A 29 -17.40 -4.68 -26.68
CA SER A 29 -16.23 -3.86 -26.30
C SER A 29 -16.49 -3.13 -25.01
N ILE A 30 -15.49 -3.13 -24.10
CA ILE A 30 -15.54 -2.30 -22.87
C ILE A 30 -15.66 -0.82 -23.19
N TYR A 31 -15.19 -0.37 -24.36
CA TYR A 31 -15.26 1.02 -24.75
C TYR A 31 -16.68 1.46 -25.13
N ASP A 32 -17.59 0.52 -25.39
CA ASP A 32 -19.00 0.80 -25.70
C ASP A 32 -19.88 0.84 -24.43
N ILE A 33 -19.32 0.50 -23.27
CA ILE A 33 -20.04 0.60 -21.99
C ILE A 33 -20.49 2.04 -21.79
N VAL A 34 -21.79 2.23 -21.57
CA VAL A 34 -22.34 3.53 -21.16
C VAL A 34 -21.92 3.81 -19.72
N TRP A 35 -21.08 4.81 -19.54
CA TRP A 35 -20.61 5.26 -18.24
C TRP A 35 -21.65 6.14 -17.53
N ALA A 36 -22.24 7.07 -18.28
CA ALA A 36 -23.26 7.96 -17.78
C ALA A 36 -24.23 8.37 -18.90
N ARG A 37 -25.41 8.85 -18.51
CA ARG A 37 -26.36 9.51 -19.39
C ARG A 37 -26.69 10.88 -18.85
N ASP A 38 -26.67 11.86 -19.73
CA ASP A 38 -27.13 13.20 -19.42
C ASP A 38 -28.64 13.16 -19.12
N PRO A 39 -29.10 13.63 -17.95
CA PRO A 39 -30.49 13.53 -17.55
C PRO A 39 -31.45 14.42 -18.35
N GLU A 40 -30.95 15.48 -19.00
CA GLU A 40 -31.79 16.41 -19.78
C GLU A 40 -31.86 16.00 -21.24
N THR A 41 -30.74 15.62 -21.83
CA THR A 41 -30.64 15.32 -23.27
C THR A 41 -30.70 13.82 -23.59
N GLY A 42 -30.53 12.94 -22.60
CA GLY A 42 -30.43 11.51 -22.77
C GLY A 42 -29.12 11.05 -23.45
N ARG A 43 -28.21 11.98 -23.75
CA ARG A 43 -26.93 11.65 -24.41
C ARG A 43 -26.10 10.73 -23.54
N ALA A 44 -25.65 9.61 -24.12
CA ALA A 44 -24.73 8.69 -23.47
C ALA A 44 -23.29 9.19 -23.58
N THR A 45 -22.54 9.03 -22.48
CA THR A 45 -21.08 9.11 -22.44
C THR A 45 -20.57 7.70 -22.22
N THR A 46 -19.71 7.20 -23.09
CA THR A 46 -19.19 5.83 -23.00
C THR A 46 -17.87 5.77 -22.23
N TYR A 47 -17.47 4.56 -21.82
CA TYR A 47 -16.14 4.31 -21.29
C TYR A 47 -15.06 4.75 -22.27
N GLY A 48 -15.27 4.50 -23.56
CA GLY A 48 -14.37 4.96 -24.63
C GLY A 48 -14.21 6.48 -24.69
N ASP A 49 -15.29 7.24 -24.53
CA ASP A 49 -15.22 8.70 -24.49
C ASP A 49 -14.34 9.23 -23.37
N VAL A 50 -14.27 8.50 -22.26
CA VAL A 50 -13.54 8.93 -21.04
C VAL A 50 -12.11 8.38 -21.02
N ARG A 51 -11.90 7.12 -21.42
CA ARG A 51 -10.67 6.37 -21.12
C ARG A 51 -9.84 5.95 -22.33
N LEU A 52 -10.43 5.85 -23.53
CA LEU A 52 -9.73 5.28 -24.68
C LEU A 52 -8.45 6.07 -25.03
N ALA A 53 -8.52 7.40 -25.00
CA ALA A 53 -7.37 8.24 -25.33
C ALA A 53 -6.21 8.05 -24.35
N ASP A 54 -6.51 7.97 -23.05
CA ASP A 54 -5.52 7.74 -22.00
C ASP A 54 -4.85 6.38 -22.17
N GLU A 55 -5.65 5.33 -22.30
CA GLU A 55 -5.16 3.96 -22.42
C GLU A 55 -4.31 3.76 -23.66
N LEU A 56 -4.72 4.36 -24.79
CA LEU A 56 -3.95 4.33 -26.01
C LEU A 56 -2.59 5.02 -25.84
N GLN A 57 -2.57 6.25 -25.30
CA GLN A 57 -1.34 7.01 -25.14
C GLN A 57 -0.38 6.36 -24.15
N PHE A 58 -0.87 5.84 -23.04
CA PHE A 58 -0.04 5.07 -22.10
C PHE A 58 0.48 3.78 -22.71
N SER A 59 -0.32 3.09 -23.52
CA SER A 59 0.12 1.89 -24.25
C SER A 59 1.24 2.21 -25.23
N VAL A 60 1.07 3.27 -26.03
CA VAL A 60 2.13 3.72 -26.96
C VAL A 60 3.41 4.07 -26.20
N TYR A 61 3.31 4.78 -25.08
CA TYR A 61 4.49 5.05 -24.26
C TYR A 61 5.17 3.77 -23.77
N ASN A 62 4.41 2.86 -23.17
CA ASN A 62 4.95 1.66 -22.55
C ASN A 62 5.55 0.67 -23.56
N PHE A 63 4.93 0.53 -24.73
CA PHE A 63 5.33 -0.50 -25.72
C PHE A 63 6.25 0.05 -26.82
N GLU A 64 6.21 1.37 -27.11
CA GLU A 64 6.87 1.93 -28.28
C GLU A 64 7.84 3.07 -27.96
N ALA A 65 7.43 4.05 -27.15
CA ALA A 65 8.13 5.32 -27.00
C ALA A 65 9.11 5.40 -25.82
N ALA A 66 8.91 4.59 -24.76
CA ALA A 66 9.77 4.66 -23.59
C ALA A 66 11.24 4.37 -23.92
N GLU A 67 12.15 5.26 -23.50
CA GLU A 67 13.59 5.10 -23.70
C GLU A 67 14.15 4.11 -22.67
N VAL A 68 14.68 2.98 -23.17
CA VAL A 68 15.14 1.85 -22.38
C VAL A 68 16.24 2.26 -21.39
N GLU A 69 17.25 3.03 -21.86
CA GLU A 69 18.36 3.46 -21.01
C GLU A 69 17.87 4.33 -19.85
N LYS A 70 16.99 5.28 -20.10
CA LYS A 70 16.42 6.12 -19.06
C LYS A 70 15.54 5.33 -18.08
N ALA A 71 14.78 4.36 -18.57
CA ALA A 71 14.00 3.48 -17.70
C ALA A 71 14.90 2.67 -16.76
N TRP A 72 16.05 2.17 -17.25
CA TRP A 72 17.05 1.51 -16.41
C TRP A 72 17.72 2.45 -15.41
N GLU A 73 18.03 3.69 -15.81
CA GLU A 73 18.59 4.69 -14.89
C GLU A 73 17.63 5.00 -13.75
N HIS A 74 16.37 5.27 -14.06
CA HIS A 74 15.34 5.50 -13.05
C HIS A 74 15.14 4.29 -12.13
N PHE A 75 15.14 3.07 -12.71
CA PHE A 75 15.04 1.85 -11.90
C PHE A 75 16.17 1.77 -10.87
N ARG A 76 17.42 1.99 -11.29
CA ARG A 76 18.58 1.93 -10.39
C ARG A 76 18.52 3.02 -9.31
N LEU A 77 18.08 4.24 -9.66
CA LEU A 77 17.95 5.34 -8.71
C LEU A 77 16.89 5.04 -7.64
N TYR A 78 15.70 4.62 -8.06
CA TYR A 78 14.63 4.29 -7.12
C TYR A 78 14.96 3.07 -6.25
N GLU A 79 15.60 2.06 -6.82
CA GLU A 79 16.06 0.90 -6.07
C GLU A 79 17.09 1.29 -5.01
N ALA A 80 18.10 2.08 -5.38
CA ALA A 80 19.15 2.52 -4.45
C ALA A 80 18.56 3.39 -3.31
N GLU A 81 17.65 4.30 -3.61
CA GLU A 81 16.98 5.11 -2.62
C GLU A 81 16.13 4.26 -1.67
N CYS A 82 15.37 3.30 -2.20
CA CYS A 82 14.57 2.37 -1.41
C CYS A 82 15.44 1.54 -0.47
N HIS A 83 16.56 0.99 -0.97
CA HIS A 83 17.53 0.27 -0.14
C HIS A 83 18.09 1.15 0.97
N GLY A 84 18.50 2.39 0.64
CA GLY A 84 19.01 3.33 1.64
C GLY A 84 17.99 3.67 2.74
N LEU A 85 16.70 3.73 2.41
CA LEU A 85 15.64 3.87 3.42
C LEU A 85 15.56 2.63 4.31
N LEU A 86 15.55 1.44 3.73
CA LEU A 86 15.47 0.19 4.48
C LEU A 86 16.68 -0.03 5.40
N GLU A 87 17.89 0.31 4.93
CA GLU A 87 19.12 0.24 5.73
C GLU A 87 19.06 1.21 6.92
N ARG A 88 18.60 2.45 6.69
CA ARG A 88 18.40 3.44 7.77
C ARG A 88 17.36 2.97 8.79
N TYR A 89 16.26 2.36 8.34
CA TYR A 89 15.27 1.78 9.24
C TYR A 89 15.88 0.66 10.10
N ALA A 90 16.63 -0.24 9.46
CA ALA A 90 17.30 -1.33 10.17
C ALA A 90 18.36 -0.83 11.19
N ALA A 91 19.02 0.29 10.91
CA ALA A 91 19.98 0.91 11.83
C ALA A 91 19.30 1.45 13.10
N LEU A 92 18.05 1.94 13.02
CA LEU A 92 17.31 2.38 14.21
C LEU A 92 17.13 1.28 15.26
N THR A 93 17.19 0.01 14.84
CA THR A 93 16.98 -1.13 15.73
C THR A 93 18.27 -1.72 16.30
N LYS A 94 19.44 -1.43 15.70
CA LYS A 94 20.71 -2.08 16.05
C LYS A 94 21.49 -1.40 17.17
N ASP A 95 21.40 -0.09 17.27
CA ASP A 95 22.36 0.71 18.08
C ASP A 95 21.82 1.23 19.43
N LYS A 96 20.57 0.97 19.78
CA LYS A 96 19.98 1.55 20.97
C LYS A 96 19.16 0.53 21.77
N ALA A 97 19.30 0.55 23.10
CA ALA A 97 18.40 -0.13 23.99
C ALA A 97 16.94 0.36 23.75
N GLU A 98 15.98 -0.55 23.81
CA GLU A 98 14.56 -0.22 23.65
C GLU A 98 14.17 0.89 24.62
N GLY A 99 13.65 2.00 24.09
CA GLY A 99 13.16 3.16 24.83
C GLY A 99 12.22 3.99 23.99
N ASP A 100 11.37 4.81 24.64
CA ASP A 100 10.33 5.65 24.03
C ASP A 100 10.77 6.46 22.80
N GLY A 101 12.05 6.90 22.78
CA GLY A 101 12.63 7.64 21.67
C GLY A 101 12.67 6.84 20.36
N ILE A 102 12.97 5.54 20.44
CA ILE A 102 13.09 4.67 19.25
C ILE A 102 11.71 4.35 18.68
N ALA A 103 10.74 4.04 19.53
CA ALA A 103 9.36 3.79 19.11
C ALA A 103 8.80 5.00 18.34
N ARG A 104 9.07 6.23 18.83
CA ARG A 104 8.68 7.47 18.14
C ARG A 104 9.44 7.69 16.84
N GLU A 105 10.73 7.38 16.76
CA GLU A 105 11.50 7.49 15.50
C GLU A 105 10.99 6.46 14.47
N LYS A 106 10.72 5.23 14.87
CA LYS A 106 10.15 4.18 14.02
C LYS A 106 8.77 4.57 13.49
N SER A 107 7.85 5.04 14.34
CA SER A 107 6.49 5.39 13.93
C SER A 107 6.44 6.52 12.90
N ARG A 108 7.43 7.41 12.89
CA ARG A 108 7.55 8.51 11.92
C ARG A 108 8.40 8.17 10.70
N PHE A 109 9.03 7.00 10.69
CA PHE A 109 9.90 6.64 9.59
C PHE A 109 9.09 6.44 8.30
N PRO A 110 9.57 6.95 7.14
CA PRO A 110 8.79 6.98 5.89
C PRO A 110 8.77 5.63 5.17
N VAL A 111 8.24 4.58 5.80
CA VAL A 111 8.11 3.23 5.21
C VAL A 111 7.21 3.26 3.97
N LEU A 112 6.16 4.09 3.96
CA LEU A 112 5.28 4.26 2.80
C LEU A 112 6.00 4.91 1.61
N SER A 113 6.97 5.80 1.85
CA SER A 113 7.80 6.35 0.77
C SER A 113 8.70 5.28 0.15
N ALA A 114 9.26 4.38 0.98
CA ALA A 114 9.99 3.22 0.47
C ALA A 114 9.08 2.30 -0.38
N TYR A 115 7.81 2.14 0.00
CA TYR A 115 6.83 1.39 -0.77
C TYR A 115 6.53 2.04 -2.13
N ASP A 116 6.36 3.36 -2.18
CA ASP A 116 6.17 4.10 -3.43
C ASP A 116 7.38 3.92 -4.38
N LEU A 117 8.60 3.95 -3.86
CA LEU A 117 9.80 3.66 -4.64
C LEU A 117 9.82 2.22 -5.19
N CYS A 118 9.39 1.25 -4.39
CA CYS A 118 9.25 -0.14 -4.84
C CYS A 118 8.20 -0.28 -5.96
N LEU A 119 7.06 0.40 -5.86
CA LEU A 119 6.04 0.43 -6.91
C LEU A 119 6.58 1.05 -8.20
N LYS A 120 7.38 2.11 -8.12
CA LYS A 120 8.07 2.71 -9.26
C LYS A 120 9.05 1.73 -9.91
N CYS A 121 9.81 0.97 -9.12
CA CYS A 121 10.67 -0.10 -9.65
C CYS A 121 9.85 -1.19 -10.37
N SER A 122 8.73 -1.60 -9.79
CA SER A 122 7.83 -2.58 -10.41
C SER A 122 7.24 -2.07 -11.73
N HIS A 123 6.84 -0.80 -11.79
CA HIS A 123 6.35 -0.17 -13.01
C HIS A 123 7.41 -0.11 -14.10
N LEU A 124 8.63 0.33 -13.76
CA LEU A 124 9.75 0.39 -14.70
C LEU A 124 10.16 -1.00 -15.19
N PHE A 125 10.10 -2.02 -14.33
CA PHE A 125 10.28 -3.40 -14.77
C PHE A 125 9.26 -3.78 -15.86
N ASN A 126 7.99 -3.44 -15.70
CA ASN A 126 6.96 -3.74 -16.69
C ASN A 126 7.22 -3.00 -18.03
N ILE A 127 7.66 -1.75 -17.98
CA ILE A 127 8.06 -0.99 -19.18
C ILE A 127 9.23 -1.68 -19.87
N LEU A 128 10.28 -2.00 -19.15
CA LEU A 128 11.48 -2.65 -19.68
C LEU A 128 11.17 -4.03 -20.30
N ASP A 129 10.29 -4.80 -19.65
CA ASP A 129 9.82 -6.10 -20.15
C ASP A 129 9.00 -5.92 -21.43
N ALA A 130 8.07 -4.95 -21.46
CA ALA A 130 7.25 -4.61 -22.62
C ALA A 130 8.08 -4.11 -23.80
N ARG A 131 9.18 -3.38 -23.55
CA ARG A 131 10.14 -2.93 -24.55
C ARG A 131 11.09 -4.03 -25.04
N GLY A 132 11.00 -5.25 -24.50
CA GLY A 132 11.92 -6.35 -24.83
C GLY A 132 13.36 -6.10 -24.36
N ALA A 133 13.56 -5.20 -23.40
CA ALA A 133 14.86 -4.77 -22.90
C ALA A 133 15.41 -5.70 -21.82
N ILE A 134 14.66 -6.70 -21.41
CA ILE A 134 15.02 -7.69 -20.38
C ILE A 134 14.99 -9.07 -21.01
N SER A 135 16.11 -9.79 -21.01
CA SER A 135 16.16 -11.18 -21.45
C SER A 135 15.42 -12.11 -20.48
N VAL A 136 15.01 -13.28 -20.93
CA VAL A 136 14.33 -14.28 -20.09
C VAL A 136 15.14 -14.62 -18.84
N THR A 137 16.46 -14.67 -18.96
CA THR A 137 17.37 -14.98 -17.84
C THR A 137 17.46 -13.80 -16.85
N GLU A 138 17.57 -12.57 -17.35
CA GLU A 138 17.64 -11.37 -16.51
C GLU A 138 16.32 -11.09 -15.80
N ARG A 139 15.20 -11.43 -16.41
CA ARG A 139 13.86 -11.24 -15.86
C ARG A 139 13.72 -11.80 -14.44
N VAL A 140 14.21 -13.02 -14.21
CA VAL A 140 14.18 -13.66 -12.89
C VAL A 140 14.98 -12.85 -11.88
N GLY A 141 16.15 -12.34 -12.28
CA GLY A 141 17.00 -11.50 -11.43
C GLY A 141 16.34 -10.17 -11.07
N VAL A 142 15.73 -9.47 -12.04
CA VAL A 142 15.05 -8.18 -11.77
C VAL A 142 13.83 -8.37 -10.90
N ILE A 143 13.02 -9.41 -11.15
CA ILE A 143 11.87 -9.76 -10.28
C ILE A 143 12.34 -10.03 -8.84
N ALA A 144 13.45 -10.76 -8.67
CA ALA A 144 14.01 -11.04 -7.35
C ALA A 144 14.43 -9.75 -6.61
N ARG A 145 14.99 -8.76 -7.32
CA ARG A 145 15.36 -7.45 -6.76
C ARG A 145 14.11 -6.70 -6.26
N VAL A 146 13.05 -6.58 -7.08
CA VAL A 146 11.79 -5.93 -6.68
C VAL A 146 11.14 -6.65 -5.50
N ARG A 147 11.15 -7.98 -5.51
CA ARG A 147 10.63 -8.78 -4.38
C ARG A 147 11.42 -8.56 -3.09
N ALA A 148 12.74 -8.42 -3.18
CA ALA A 148 13.57 -8.14 -2.01
C ALA A 148 13.19 -6.80 -1.36
N LEU A 149 12.96 -5.75 -2.17
CA LEU A 149 12.45 -4.47 -1.69
C LEU A 149 11.09 -4.64 -1.00
N ALA A 150 10.13 -5.29 -1.66
CA ALA A 150 8.79 -5.49 -1.12
C ALA A 150 8.80 -6.25 0.21
N VAL A 151 9.61 -7.31 0.33
CA VAL A 151 9.76 -8.09 1.58
C VAL A 151 10.41 -7.23 2.67
N GLY A 152 11.45 -6.44 2.34
CA GLY A 152 12.08 -5.52 3.29
C GLY A 152 11.10 -4.49 3.84
N ILE A 153 10.29 -3.89 2.97
CA ILE A 153 9.25 -2.92 3.31
C ILE A 153 8.18 -3.56 4.20
N ALA A 154 7.69 -4.75 3.83
CA ALA A 154 6.70 -5.45 4.62
C ALA A 154 7.18 -5.75 6.04
N LYS A 155 8.45 -6.16 6.20
CA LYS A 155 9.06 -6.39 7.52
C LYS A 155 9.15 -5.08 8.32
N ALA A 156 9.60 -3.99 7.70
CA ALA A 156 9.67 -2.68 8.34
C ALA A 156 8.28 -2.18 8.76
N TRP A 157 7.28 -2.35 7.91
CA TRP A 157 5.89 -2.00 8.21
C TRP A 157 5.34 -2.77 9.42
N VAL A 158 5.50 -4.09 9.45
CA VAL A 158 5.02 -4.92 10.57
C VAL A 158 5.74 -4.56 11.87
N ASP A 159 7.05 -4.25 11.82
CA ASP A 159 7.81 -3.81 12.99
C ASP A 159 7.33 -2.44 13.49
N GLN A 160 7.05 -1.52 12.58
CA GLN A 160 6.49 -0.19 12.88
C GLN A 160 5.13 -0.30 13.60
N GLN A 161 4.23 -1.13 13.10
CA GLN A 161 2.90 -1.34 13.71
C GLN A 161 3.00 -1.95 15.12
N LYS A 162 3.92 -2.86 15.36
CA LYS A 162 4.15 -3.42 16.70
C LYS A 162 4.66 -2.36 17.68
N SER A 163 5.56 -1.49 17.22
CA SER A 163 6.10 -0.42 18.06
C SER A 163 5.02 0.61 18.44
N GLU A 164 4.08 0.92 17.54
CA GLU A 164 2.93 1.78 17.82
C GLU A 164 1.97 1.17 18.85
N ALA A 165 1.67 -0.12 18.71
CA ALA A 165 0.78 -0.83 19.62
C ALA A 165 1.34 -0.86 21.05
N THR A 166 2.66 -1.05 21.21
CA THR A 166 3.33 -1.01 22.50
C THR A 166 3.27 0.39 23.14
N ALA A 167 3.55 1.43 22.36
CA ALA A 167 3.52 2.82 22.82
C ALA A 167 2.11 3.29 23.23
N VAL A 168 1.05 2.75 22.62
CA VAL A 168 -0.35 3.04 22.99
C VAL A 168 -0.75 2.26 24.25
N GLY A 169 -0.30 1.00 24.41
CA GLY A 169 -0.55 0.19 25.59
C GLY A 169 0.04 0.80 26.85
N GLU A 170 1.29 1.27 26.79
CA GLU A 170 1.96 1.92 27.92
C GLU A 170 1.29 3.23 28.38
N LYS A 171 0.73 4.01 27.45
CA LYS A 171 -0.05 5.22 27.79
C LYS A 171 -1.39 4.93 28.44
N SER A 172 -2.02 3.81 28.16
CA SER A 172 -3.30 3.43 28.77
C SER A 172 -3.11 2.97 30.23
N ASP A 173 -1.95 2.47 30.59
CA ASP A 173 -1.62 2.06 31.96
C ASP A 173 -1.17 3.24 32.85
N GLU A 174 -0.69 4.36 32.25
CA GLU A 174 -0.31 5.56 33.00
C GLU A 174 -1.47 6.53 33.27
N GLU A 175 -2.60 6.43 32.58
CA GLU A 175 -3.74 7.34 32.71
C GLU A 175 -4.90 6.83 33.59
N GLU A 176 -4.79 5.77 34.38
CA GLU A 176 -5.75 5.51 35.44
C GLU A 176 -5.38 6.22 36.77
N PRO A 177 -5.87 7.47 37.03
CA PRO A 177 -5.81 8.02 38.36
C PRO A 177 -6.81 7.25 39.22
N VAL A 178 -6.29 6.65 40.28
CA VAL A 178 -7.04 6.02 41.38
C VAL A 178 -8.17 6.96 41.84
N ARG A 179 -9.37 6.78 41.30
CA ARG A 179 -10.59 7.36 41.88
C ARG A 179 -10.96 6.52 43.08
N GLU A 180 -10.42 6.89 44.27
CA GLU A 180 -10.92 6.44 45.55
C GLU A 180 -12.43 6.60 45.62
N LYS A 181 -13.13 5.47 45.67
CA LYS A 181 -14.55 5.43 45.98
C LYS A 181 -14.74 5.82 47.46
N LYS A 182 -14.96 7.07 47.74
CA LYS A 182 -15.56 7.51 49.01
C LYS A 182 -16.98 6.99 49.03
N ALA A 183 -17.22 5.88 49.70
CA ALA A 183 -18.51 5.38 50.02
C ALA A 183 -19.20 6.35 50.98
N LYS A 184 -20.17 7.09 50.51
CA LYS A 184 -21.13 7.82 51.34
C LYS A 184 -22.05 6.82 52.03
N LYS A 185 -21.82 6.58 53.33
CA LYS A 185 -22.80 5.97 54.22
C LYS A 185 -23.95 6.97 54.40
N GLU A 186 -25.03 6.77 53.72
CA GLU A 186 -26.32 7.43 54.00
C GLU A 186 -27.09 6.58 55.01
N LYS A 187 -27.24 7.15 56.18
CA LYS A 187 -28.05 6.55 57.29
C LYS A 187 -29.51 6.58 56.90
N LEU A 188 -30.15 5.42 56.82
CA LEU A 188 -31.59 5.28 56.88
C LEU A 188 -32.06 5.58 58.30
N SER A 189 -32.89 6.57 58.52
CA SER A 189 -33.72 6.76 59.68
C SER A 189 -35.06 6.08 59.49
N PRO A 190 -35.65 5.45 60.52
CA PRO A 190 -36.93 4.78 60.40
C PRO A 190 -38.08 5.77 60.52
N VAL A 191 -39.06 5.64 59.64
CA VAL A 191 -40.36 6.33 59.79
C VAL A 191 -41.26 5.42 60.59
N ALA A 192 -41.74 5.95 61.70
CA ALA A 192 -42.80 5.38 62.51
C ALA A 192 -44.17 5.94 62.09
N SER A 193 -45.17 5.08 62.27
CA SER A 193 -46.62 5.29 62.26
C SER A 193 -47.33 5.23 60.95
#